data_cd278f42eb1dbaeadf0e8e21c65e312c
#
_entry.id   cd278f42eb1dbaeadf0e8e21c65e312c
#
_cell.length_a   1.000
_cell.length_b   1.000
_cell.length_c   1.000
_cell.angle_alpha   90.00
_cell.angle_beta   90.00
_cell.angle_gamma   90.00
#
_symmetry.space_group_name_H-M   'P 1'
#
loop_
_entity.id
_entity.type
_entity.pdbx_description
1 polymer ?
#
loop_
_entity_poly.entity_id
_entity_poly.type
_entity_poly.pdbx_seq_one_letter_code
_entity_poly.pdbx_strand_id
1 'polypeptide(L)' 'DATVNEAREILAAMEAAKARGAGATVHKGRLVDIASIKQAEVIVRQSEMIAGS' A
#
# COMPACT_ATOMS: atom_id res chain seq x y z
N ASP A 1 5.10 11.89 -5.01
CA ASP A 1 6.02 11.22 -5.92
C ASP A 1 5.46 9.86 -6.30
N ALA A 2 5.93 9.29 -7.41
CA ALA A 2 5.35 8.07 -7.96
C ALA A 2 5.42 6.90 -6.98
N THR A 3 6.50 6.79 -6.22
CA THR A 3 6.66 5.70 -5.23
C THR A 3 5.62 5.79 -4.13
N VAL A 4 5.38 7.00 -3.63
CA VAL A 4 4.39 7.22 -2.57
C VAL A 4 2.99 6.99 -3.11
N ASN A 5 2.70 7.47 -4.32
CA ASN A 5 1.38 7.26 -4.93
C ASN A 5 1.11 5.78 -5.13
N GLU A 6 2.11 5.04 -5.59
CA GLU A 6 1.97 3.60 -5.77
C GLU A 6 1.74 2.90 -4.43
N ALA A 7 2.46 3.31 -3.38
CA ALA A 7 2.26 2.73 -2.06
C ALA A 7 0.84 2.95 -1.56
N ARG A 8 0.30 4.15 -1.78
CA ARG A 8 -1.08 4.46 -1.39
C ARG A 8 -2.08 3.64 -2.18
N GLU A 9 -1.83 3.43 -3.48
CA GLU A 9 -2.69 2.59 -4.31
C GLU A 9 -2.69 1.15 -3.81
N ILE A 10 -1.52 0.64 -3.42
CA ILE A 10 -1.40 -0.72 -2.88
C ILE A 10 -2.20 -0.84 -1.58
N LEU A 11 -2.09 0.14 -0.70
CA LEU A 11 -2.85 0.13 0.55
C LEU A 11 -4.35 0.18 0.29
N ALA A 12 -4.78 1.00 -0.65
CA ALA A 12 -6.20 1.09 -1.00
C ALA A 12 -6.72 -0.21 -1.60
N ALA A 13 -5.93 -0.85 -2.46
CA ALA A 13 -6.30 -2.13 -3.06
C ALA A 13 -6.45 -3.21 -1.99
N MET A 14 -5.55 -3.21 -1.01
CA MET A 14 -5.61 -4.19 0.07
C MET A 14 -6.79 -3.94 1.01
N GLU A 15 -7.12 -2.67 1.26
CA GLU A 15 -8.32 -2.34 2.03
C GLU A 15 -9.57 -2.93 1.38
N ALA A 16 -9.69 -2.74 0.07
CA ALA A 16 -10.83 -3.28 -0.66
C ALA A 16 -10.85 -4.80 -0.61
N ALA A 17 -9.68 -5.44 -0.72
CA ALA A 17 -9.57 -6.90 -0.63
C ALA A 17 -9.98 -7.40 0.76
N LYS A 18 -9.54 -6.71 1.80
CA LYS A 18 -9.91 -7.07 3.18
C LYS A 18 -11.42 -6.98 3.38
N ALA A 19 -12.05 -5.97 2.82
CA ALA A 19 -13.49 -5.80 2.93
C ALA A 19 -14.24 -6.96 2.28
N ARG A 20 -13.61 -7.62 1.29
CA ARG A 20 -14.20 -8.81 0.64
C ARG A 20 -13.77 -10.12 1.32
N GLY A 21 -12.96 -10.04 2.38
CA GLY A 21 -12.45 -11.20 3.06
C GLY A 21 -11.26 -11.85 2.39
N ALA A 22 -10.59 -11.16 1.47
CA ALA A 22 -9.43 -11.69 0.77
C ALA A 22 -8.16 -11.41 1.56
N GLY A 23 -7.23 -12.39 1.59
CA GLY A 23 -5.95 -12.22 2.27
C GLY A 23 -4.87 -11.61 1.40
N ALA A 24 -5.14 -11.46 0.11
CA ALA A 24 -4.20 -10.88 -0.85
C ALA A 24 -4.97 -10.35 -2.03
N THR A 25 -4.34 -9.48 -2.82
CA THR A 25 -4.96 -8.91 -4.01
C THR A 25 -3.91 -8.72 -5.09
N VAL A 26 -4.33 -8.27 -6.26
CA VAL A 26 -3.42 -8.00 -7.38
C VAL A 26 -3.51 -6.52 -7.72
N HIS A 27 -2.35 -5.87 -7.86
CA HIS A 27 -2.25 -4.47 -8.25
C HIS A 27 -1.29 -4.38 -9.43
N LYS A 28 -1.81 -3.96 -10.58
CA LYS A 28 -1.03 -3.83 -11.82
C LYS A 28 -0.31 -5.13 -12.19
N GLY A 29 -1.00 -6.25 -12.03
CA GLY A 29 -0.45 -7.56 -12.34
C GLY A 29 0.50 -8.11 -11.29
N ARG A 30 0.62 -7.45 -10.16
CA ARG A 30 1.56 -7.81 -9.09
C ARG A 30 0.80 -8.29 -7.88
N LEU A 31 1.23 -9.40 -7.33
CA LEU A 31 0.60 -9.93 -6.12
C LEU A 31 0.94 -9.03 -4.93
N VAL A 32 -0.07 -8.58 -4.21
CA VAL A 32 0.08 -7.76 -3.01
C VAL A 32 -0.38 -8.58 -1.82
N ASP A 33 0.52 -8.76 -0.85
CA ASP A 33 0.25 -9.52 0.37
C ASP A 33 0.60 -8.69 1.60
N ILE A 34 0.60 -9.33 2.78
CA ILE A 34 0.87 -8.62 4.03
C ILE A 34 2.27 -7.99 4.04
N ALA A 35 3.26 -8.65 3.47
CA ALA A 35 4.61 -8.10 3.42
C ALA A 35 4.66 -6.84 2.57
N SER A 36 3.98 -6.85 1.41
CA SER A 36 3.88 -5.67 0.55
C SER A 36 3.16 -4.53 1.25
N ILE A 37 2.12 -4.84 2.02
CA ILE A 37 1.37 -3.83 2.77
C ILE A 37 2.25 -3.16 3.81
N LYS A 38 3.02 -3.93 4.57
CA LYS A 38 3.91 -3.36 5.57
C LYS A 38 4.94 -2.44 4.95
N GLN A 39 5.50 -2.82 3.81
CA GLN A 39 6.46 -2.00 3.11
C GLN A 39 5.81 -0.70 2.60
N ALA A 40 4.60 -0.79 2.06
CA ALA A 40 3.88 0.38 1.60
C ALA A 40 3.57 1.34 2.75
N GLU A 41 3.19 0.82 3.91
CA GLU A 41 2.94 1.64 5.08
C GLU A 41 4.18 2.40 5.51
N VAL A 42 5.35 1.76 5.49
CA VAL A 42 6.60 2.41 5.84
C VAL A 42 6.90 3.55 4.88
N ILE A 43 6.72 3.33 3.58
CA ILE A 43 6.96 4.34 2.56
C ILE A 43 6.06 5.56 2.78
N VAL A 44 4.78 5.32 3.00
CA VAL A 44 3.81 6.41 3.22
C VAL A 44 4.13 7.16 4.51
N ARG A 45 4.45 6.44 5.57
CA ARG A 45 4.78 7.05 6.85
C ARG A 45 6.02 7.94 6.75
N GLN A 46 7.07 7.47 6.07
CA GLN A 46 8.27 8.26 5.89
C GLN A 46 7.99 9.52 5.09
N SER A 47 7.17 9.40 4.05
CA SER A 47 6.79 10.55 3.25
C SER A 47 6.04 11.58 4.08
N GLU A 48 5.12 11.12 4.92
CA GLU A 48 4.35 12.03 5.78
C GLU A 48 5.23 12.71 6.82
N MET A 49 6.20 12.00 7.37
CA MET A 49 7.15 12.59 8.31
C MET A 49 7.98 13.70 7.66
N ILE A 50 8.46 13.45 6.45
CA ILE A 50 9.26 14.44 5.73
C ILE A 50 8.40 15.67 5.39
N ALA A 51 7.19 15.44 4.90
CA ALA A 51 6.29 16.51 4.53
C ALA A 51 5.81 17.31 5.74
N GLY A 52 5.71 16.65 6.89
CA GLY A 52 5.24 17.27 8.12
C GLY A 52 6.33 18.02 8.90
N SER A 53 7.57 17.89 8.48
CA SER A 53 8.66 18.63 9.16
C SER A 53 8.89 20.02 8.56
#